data_5eb5e28100962d27c3be332267770661
#
_entry.id   5eb5e28100962d27c3be332267770661
#
_cell.length_a   1.000
_cell.length_b   1.000
_cell.length_c   1.000
_cell.angle_alpha   90.00
_cell.angle_beta   90.00
_cell.angle_gamma   90.00
#
_symmetry.space_group_name_H-M   'P 1'
#
loop_
_entity.id
_entity.type
_entity.pdbx_description
1 polymer ?
#
loop_
_entity_poly.entity_id
_entity_poly.type
_entity_poly.pdbx_seq_one_letter_code
_entity_poly.pdbx_strand_id
1 'polypeptide(L)'
;MGDAGLVTDPQALAALTTDWLGKWHGHAAAVVRPADTQEVAAVMKICHDTHTPVVTQGGNTGMSGGATPDASGAQLILSTTRLNRVRQVDPINNTLTADAGVTLAQLHEAARAHDRFFPLSMGSEGSCTLGGNLATNAGGIAVLRYGTARDLVLGIEAVLPDGRIWNGLRALRKDNTGYDLRHLFVGSEGTLGVITGAVVKLYERPAARATAWVGAYGLDHLVALLARLRTACGERLAAFEMMSHESLELVLAHTPGLRAPLEGRHACHALVELADTHDFGLGALLESTLGLSLIHI
;
A
#
# COMPACT_ATOMS: atom_id res chain seq x y z
N MET A 1 -0.84 -3.22 28.40
CA MET A 1 0.21 -2.78 27.45
C MET A 1 1.64 -2.81 28.05
N GLY A 2 1.81 -2.53 29.35
CA GLY A 2 3.14 -2.40 29.98
C GLY A 2 3.95 -1.22 29.43
N ASP A 3 5.21 -1.09 29.88
CA ASP A 3 6.10 0.04 29.49
C ASP A 3 6.38 0.08 27.97
N ALA A 4 6.44 -1.07 27.31
CA ALA A 4 6.61 -1.14 25.85
C ALA A 4 5.41 -0.58 25.06
N GLY A 5 4.26 -0.44 25.70
CA GLY A 5 3.01 0.02 25.10
C GLY A 5 2.74 1.52 25.21
N LEU A 6 3.56 2.27 25.95
CA LEU A 6 3.38 3.70 26.16
C LEU A 6 4.69 4.45 25.88
N VAL A 7 4.61 5.50 25.06
CA VAL A 7 5.74 6.39 24.77
C VAL A 7 5.35 7.79 25.21
N THR A 8 6.12 8.36 26.15
CA THR A 8 5.93 9.72 26.68
C THR A 8 7.23 10.53 26.62
N ASP A 9 8.35 9.89 26.26
CA ASP A 9 9.63 10.58 26.08
C ASP A 9 9.56 11.59 24.94
N PRO A 10 9.88 12.89 25.17
CA PRO A 10 9.75 13.93 24.14
C PRO A 10 10.57 13.67 22.86
N GLN A 11 11.76 13.06 22.97
CA GLN A 11 12.60 12.77 21.80
C GLN A 11 11.99 11.65 20.95
N ALA A 12 11.45 10.62 21.59
CA ALA A 12 10.75 9.54 20.90
C ALA A 12 9.43 10.01 20.27
N LEU A 13 8.73 10.95 20.92
CA LEU A 13 7.50 11.55 20.37
C LEU A 13 7.77 12.38 19.13
N ALA A 14 8.87 13.13 19.06
CA ALA A 14 9.18 14.03 17.94
C ALA A 14 9.18 13.33 16.59
N ALA A 15 9.73 12.11 16.51
CA ALA A 15 9.74 11.31 15.28
C ALA A 15 8.34 10.82 14.86
N LEU A 16 7.40 10.71 15.80
CA LEU A 16 6.05 10.21 15.57
C LEU A 16 5.02 11.32 15.33
N THR A 17 5.38 12.58 15.66
CA THR A 17 4.52 13.77 15.51
C THR A 17 4.85 14.60 14.29
N THR A 18 5.73 14.12 13.42
CA THR A 18 6.11 14.76 12.15
C THR A 18 5.80 13.82 11.01
N ASP A 19 5.23 14.32 9.91
CA ASP A 19 4.97 13.52 8.72
C ASP A 19 6.26 13.18 7.96
N TRP A 20 6.18 12.23 7.03
CA TRP A 20 7.35 11.75 6.27
C TRP A 20 8.04 12.86 5.45
N LEU A 21 7.29 13.84 4.95
CA LEU A 21 7.85 14.96 4.18
C LEU A 21 8.40 16.10 5.06
N GLY A 22 8.19 16.05 6.39
CA GLY A 22 8.54 17.15 7.27
C GLY A 22 7.70 18.42 7.06
N LYS A 23 6.51 18.31 6.46
CA LYS A 23 5.61 19.44 6.20
C LYS A 23 4.61 19.67 7.33
N TRP A 24 4.20 18.59 7.99
CA TRP A 24 3.23 18.63 9.06
C TRP A 24 3.90 18.24 10.36
N HIS A 25 3.78 19.12 11.33
CA HIS A 25 4.31 18.95 12.69
C HIS A 25 3.17 19.17 13.67
N GLY A 26 3.05 18.26 14.63
CA GLY A 26 2.06 18.37 15.67
C GLY A 26 2.60 18.04 17.03
N HIS A 27 1.69 17.96 17.99
CA HIS A 27 2.00 17.56 19.38
C HIS A 27 1.02 16.47 19.80
N ALA A 28 1.51 15.47 20.51
CA ALA A 28 0.67 14.42 21.07
C ALA A 28 0.87 14.36 22.60
N ALA A 29 -0.22 14.09 23.31
CA ALA A 29 -0.16 13.85 24.75
C ALA A 29 0.69 12.61 25.08
N ALA A 30 0.57 11.57 24.25
CA ALA A 30 1.37 10.33 24.33
C ALA A 30 1.19 9.53 23.04
N VAL A 31 2.03 8.50 22.86
CA VAL A 31 1.81 7.44 21.87
C VAL A 31 1.53 6.14 22.60
N VAL A 32 0.40 5.52 22.29
CA VAL A 32 0.06 4.17 22.77
C VAL A 32 0.30 3.16 21.66
N ARG A 33 0.86 2.02 22.02
CA ARG A 33 1.27 0.95 21.10
C ARG A 33 0.66 -0.38 21.56
N PRO A 34 -0.64 -0.61 21.29
CA PRO A 34 -1.31 -1.85 21.67
C PRO A 34 -0.71 -3.05 20.91
N ALA A 35 -0.66 -4.20 21.60
CA ALA A 35 -0.11 -5.44 21.07
C ALA A 35 -1.15 -6.37 20.42
N ASP A 36 -2.44 -6.13 20.67
CA ASP A 36 -3.54 -6.90 20.12
C ASP A 36 -4.83 -6.05 20.01
N THR A 37 -5.84 -6.63 19.37
CA THR A 37 -7.14 -5.97 19.14
C THR A 37 -7.88 -5.62 20.43
N GLN A 38 -7.71 -6.40 21.49
CA GLN A 38 -8.36 -6.15 22.79
C GLN A 38 -7.74 -4.92 23.47
N GLU A 39 -6.42 -4.78 23.40
CA GLU A 39 -5.73 -3.59 23.88
C GLU A 39 -6.14 -2.34 23.09
N VAL A 40 -6.32 -2.43 21.75
CA VAL A 40 -6.87 -1.34 20.94
C VAL A 40 -8.27 -0.97 21.42
N ALA A 41 -9.14 -1.96 21.64
CA ALA A 41 -10.49 -1.76 22.10
C ALA A 41 -10.55 -1.05 23.48
N ALA A 42 -9.68 -1.46 24.40
CA ALA A 42 -9.59 -0.84 25.71
C ALA A 42 -9.12 0.62 25.63
N VAL A 43 -8.11 0.93 24.79
CA VAL A 43 -7.65 2.30 24.54
C VAL A 43 -8.76 3.15 23.95
N MET A 44 -9.42 2.68 22.88
CA MET A 44 -10.50 3.41 22.23
C MET A 44 -11.67 3.66 23.18
N LYS A 45 -12.04 2.69 24.03
CA LYS A 45 -13.07 2.87 25.06
C LYS A 45 -12.71 3.97 26.05
N ILE A 46 -11.48 4.00 26.54
CA ILE A 46 -10.99 5.06 27.46
C ILE A 46 -11.05 6.42 26.75
N CYS A 47 -10.53 6.52 25.53
CA CYS A 47 -10.54 7.75 24.75
C CYS A 47 -11.96 8.26 24.48
N HIS A 48 -12.90 7.34 24.19
CA HIS A 48 -14.31 7.66 24.03
C HIS A 48 -14.90 8.25 25.31
N ASP A 49 -14.72 7.59 26.44
CA ASP A 49 -15.28 7.99 27.73
C ASP A 49 -14.69 9.32 28.24
N THR A 50 -13.44 9.62 27.89
CA THR A 50 -12.73 10.84 28.26
C THR A 50 -12.79 11.94 27.20
N HIS A 51 -13.44 11.69 26.06
CA HIS A 51 -13.44 12.58 24.89
C HIS A 51 -12.05 12.97 24.38
N THR A 52 -11.08 12.05 24.51
CA THR A 52 -9.70 12.24 24.04
C THR A 52 -9.64 11.93 22.55
N PRO A 53 -9.26 12.89 21.68
CA PRO A 53 -9.12 12.63 20.25
C PRO A 53 -7.94 11.72 19.95
N VAL A 54 -8.10 10.81 18.99
CA VAL A 54 -7.11 9.79 18.63
C VAL A 54 -6.69 9.94 17.18
N VAL A 55 -5.38 9.95 16.94
CA VAL A 55 -4.78 9.83 15.60
C VAL A 55 -4.22 8.43 15.44
N THR A 56 -4.75 7.66 14.48
CA THR A 56 -4.25 6.33 14.17
C THR A 56 -3.01 6.42 13.30
N GLN A 57 -1.94 5.74 13.67
CA GLN A 57 -0.68 5.77 12.92
C GLN A 57 -0.16 4.35 12.68
N GLY A 58 0.12 4.03 11.40
CA GLY A 58 0.85 2.84 10.98
C GLY A 58 2.35 3.12 10.86
N GLY A 59 2.91 2.94 9.66
CA GLY A 59 4.33 3.18 9.37
C GLY A 59 4.72 4.65 9.18
N ASN A 60 3.81 5.59 9.34
CA ASN A 60 4.00 7.04 9.15
C ASN A 60 4.63 7.41 7.78
N THR A 61 4.25 6.72 6.72
CA THR A 61 4.75 6.92 5.35
C THR A 61 3.84 7.79 4.48
N GLY A 62 2.71 8.26 5.04
CA GLY A 62 1.77 9.12 4.34
C GLY A 62 2.32 10.52 4.11
N MET A 63 1.95 11.13 2.97
CA MET A 63 2.43 12.46 2.56
C MET A 63 1.37 13.57 2.74
N SER A 64 0.18 13.24 3.25
CA SER A 64 -0.94 14.18 3.41
C SER A 64 -1.20 14.61 4.85
N GLY A 65 -0.35 14.18 5.80
CA GLY A 65 -0.45 14.55 7.21
C GLY A 65 -1.54 13.82 8.01
N GLY A 66 -2.29 12.87 7.41
CA GLY A 66 -3.41 12.20 8.08
C GLY A 66 -3.03 11.34 9.31
N ALA A 67 -1.77 10.95 9.45
CA ALA A 67 -1.24 10.23 10.60
C ALA A 67 -0.49 11.13 11.60
N THR A 68 -0.50 12.45 11.38
CA THR A 68 0.18 13.46 12.22
C THR A 68 -0.83 14.16 13.10
N PRO A 69 -0.60 14.29 14.41
CA PRO A 69 -1.49 15.02 15.31
C PRO A 69 -1.48 16.52 14.99
N ASP A 70 -2.47 17.24 15.50
CA ASP A 70 -2.51 18.71 15.40
C ASP A 70 -1.56 19.39 16.41
N ALA A 71 -1.54 20.72 16.42
CA ALA A 71 -0.68 21.50 17.31
C ALA A 71 -1.24 21.64 18.75
N SER A 72 -2.41 21.10 19.06
CA SER A 72 -3.07 21.30 20.38
C SER A 72 -2.38 20.56 21.51
N GLY A 73 -1.70 19.45 21.21
CA GLY A 73 -1.15 18.52 22.23
C GLY A 73 -2.22 17.70 22.96
N ALA A 74 -3.50 17.82 22.62
CA ALA A 74 -4.59 17.08 23.24
C ALA A 74 -4.80 15.68 22.63
N GLN A 75 -4.26 15.43 21.46
CA GLN A 75 -4.45 14.18 20.73
C GLN A 75 -3.53 13.07 21.25
N LEU A 76 -4.05 11.84 21.26
CA LEU A 76 -3.29 10.62 21.47
C LEU A 76 -2.94 9.98 20.12
N ILE A 77 -1.69 9.59 19.90
CA ILE A 77 -1.34 8.73 18.77
C ILE A 77 -1.56 7.28 19.17
N LEU A 78 -2.38 6.54 18.41
CA LEU A 78 -2.51 5.10 18.50
C LEU A 78 -1.70 4.46 17.37
N SER A 79 -0.52 3.93 17.73
CA SER A 79 0.36 3.28 16.77
C SER A 79 0.06 1.78 16.68
N THR A 80 -0.17 1.31 15.46
CA THR A 80 -0.46 -0.11 15.17
C THR A 80 0.80 -0.98 15.02
N THR A 81 2.00 -0.42 15.19
CA THR A 81 3.27 -1.11 14.88
C THR A 81 3.54 -2.39 15.70
N ARG A 82 2.91 -2.57 16.86
CA ARG A 82 3.00 -3.82 17.63
C ARG A 82 1.97 -4.87 17.23
N LEU A 83 0.98 -4.53 16.41
CA LEU A 83 0.07 -5.47 15.77
C LEU A 83 0.78 -6.06 14.54
N ASN A 84 1.77 -6.92 14.73
CA ASN A 84 2.73 -7.28 13.69
C ASN A 84 2.82 -8.77 13.39
N ARG A 85 1.77 -9.54 13.66
CA ARG A 85 1.74 -10.97 13.42
C ARG A 85 1.12 -11.28 12.06
N VAL A 86 1.78 -12.10 11.25
CA VAL A 86 1.13 -12.85 10.18
C VAL A 86 0.37 -14.00 10.86
N ARG A 87 -0.96 -13.92 10.86
CA ARG A 87 -1.83 -14.87 11.60
C ARG A 87 -1.94 -16.20 10.86
N GLN A 88 -2.06 -16.16 9.52
CA GLN A 88 -2.23 -17.35 8.69
C GLN A 88 -1.91 -17.06 7.22
N VAL A 89 -1.31 -18.01 6.53
CA VAL A 89 -1.25 -18.08 5.07
C VAL A 89 -1.96 -19.35 4.63
N ASP A 90 -2.93 -19.20 3.72
CA ASP A 90 -3.65 -20.33 3.11
C ASP A 90 -3.36 -20.33 1.60
N PRO A 91 -2.38 -21.13 1.15
CA PRO A 91 -2.00 -21.18 -0.26
C PRO A 91 -3.05 -21.89 -1.14
N ILE A 92 -3.95 -22.69 -0.57
CA ILE A 92 -5.01 -23.35 -1.33
C ILE A 92 -6.12 -22.36 -1.66
N ASN A 93 -6.52 -21.54 -0.69
CA ASN A 93 -7.52 -20.49 -0.89
C ASN A 93 -6.92 -19.19 -1.45
N ASN A 94 -5.59 -19.12 -1.57
CA ASN A 94 -4.85 -17.92 -1.99
C ASN A 94 -5.20 -16.71 -1.12
N THR A 95 -5.04 -16.86 0.20
CA THR A 95 -5.30 -15.78 1.17
C THR A 95 -4.21 -15.69 2.23
N LEU A 96 -4.03 -14.50 2.77
CA LEU A 96 -3.17 -14.21 3.91
C LEU A 96 -3.95 -13.38 4.92
N THR A 97 -3.91 -13.79 6.18
CA THR A 97 -4.49 -13.05 7.30
C THR A 97 -3.36 -12.49 8.15
N ALA A 98 -3.36 -11.18 8.39
CA ALA A 98 -2.33 -10.52 9.18
C ALA A 98 -2.89 -9.38 10.03
N ASP A 99 -2.15 -9.03 11.08
CA ASP A 99 -2.37 -7.85 11.90
C ASP A 99 -2.07 -6.56 11.09
N ALA A 100 -2.69 -5.47 11.46
CA ALA A 100 -2.64 -4.20 10.73
C ALA A 100 -1.26 -3.54 10.69
N GLY A 101 -0.39 -3.81 11.65
CA GLY A 101 0.97 -3.27 11.74
C GLY A 101 2.03 -4.11 11.02
N VAL A 102 1.66 -5.23 10.38
CA VAL A 102 2.57 -6.00 9.52
C VAL A 102 2.98 -5.13 8.34
N THR A 103 4.29 -5.02 8.08
CA THR A 103 4.79 -4.23 6.96
C THR A 103 4.53 -4.92 5.62
N LEU A 104 4.47 -4.13 4.55
CA LEU A 104 4.27 -4.67 3.20
C LEU A 104 5.39 -5.66 2.82
N ALA A 105 6.64 -5.36 3.19
CA ALA A 105 7.77 -6.27 2.99
C ALA A 105 7.59 -7.62 3.71
N GLN A 106 7.07 -7.61 4.95
CA GLN A 106 6.75 -8.83 5.70
C GLN A 106 5.62 -9.64 5.04
N LEU A 107 4.61 -8.97 4.48
CA LEU A 107 3.54 -9.65 3.72
C LEU A 107 4.09 -10.31 2.47
N HIS A 108 4.99 -9.64 1.74
CA HIS A 108 5.66 -10.21 0.57
C HIS A 108 6.47 -11.45 0.94
N GLU A 109 7.23 -11.39 2.04
CA GLU A 109 8.04 -12.52 2.51
C GLU A 109 7.16 -13.71 2.92
N ALA A 110 6.09 -13.45 3.68
CA ALA A 110 5.14 -14.49 4.08
C ALA A 110 4.46 -15.15 2.87
N ALA A 111 4.06 -14.36 1.87
CA ALA A 111 3.49 -14.90 0.64
C ALA A 111 4.51 -15.73 -0.14
N ARG A 112 5.74 -15.22 -0.29
CA ARG A 112 6.84 -15.88 -1.01
C ARG A 112 7.23 -17.22 -0.38
N ALA A 113 7.23 -17.32 0.95
CA ALA A 113 7.51 -18.55 1.69
C ALA A 113 6.53 -19.69 1.37
N HIS A 114 5.35 -19.36 0.81
CA HIS A 114 4.32 -20.32 0.40
C HIS A 114 4.14 -20.37 -1.12
N ASP A 115 5.11 -19.89 -1.88
CA ASP A 115 5.07 -19.77 -3.35
C ASP A 115 3.84 -18.97 -3.84
N ARG A 116 3.53 -17.90 -3.14
CA ARG A 116 2.44 -16.98 -3.48
C ARG A 116 2.97 -15.56 -3.65
N PHE A 117 2.12 -14.72 -4.21
CA PHE A 117 2.42 -13.33 -4.51
C PHE A 117 1.33 -12.41 -3.96
N PHE A 118 1.74 -11.38 -3.21
CA PHE A 118 0.87 -10.27 -2.83
C PHE A 118 1.23 -9.07 -3.72
N PRO A 119 0.29 -8.59 -4.59
CA PRO A 119 0.65 -7.71 -5.70
C PRO A 119 0.75 -6.22 -5.35
N LEU A 120 0.36 -5.80 -4.14
CA LEU A 120 0.56 -4.42 -3.72
C LEU A 120 2.06 -4.15 -3.60
N SER A 121 2.58 -3.13 -4.30
CA SER A 121 4.00 -2.76 -4.27
C SER A 121 4.16 -1.26 -4.42
N MET A 122 4.97 -0.66 -3.55
CA MET A 122 5.25 0.78 -3.52
C MET A 122 6.62 1.06 -2.88
N GLY A 123 7.18 2.25 -3.09
CA GLY A 123 8.51 2.60 -2.60
C GLY A 123 8.70 2.54 -1.07
N SER A 124 7.62 2.57 -0.30
CA SER A 124 7.66 2.52 1.17
C SER A 124 7.44 1.12 1.78
N GLU A 125 7.56 0.03 0.99
CA GLU A 125 7.20 -1.33 1.42
C GLU A 125 7.89 -1.82 2.71
N GLY A 126 9.10 -1.31 3.00
CA GLY A 126 9.81 -1.62 4.24
C GLY A 126 9.19 -1.00 5.50
N SER A 127 8.36 0.02 5.36
CA SER A 127 7.83 0.82 6.48
C SER A 127 6.31 0.91 6.49
N CYS A 128 5.66 1.01 5.31
CA CYS A 128 4.19 1.06 5.26
C CYS A 128 3.58 -0.25 5.78
N THR A 129 2.45 -0.13 6.44
CA THR A 129 1.79 -1.25 7.12
C THR A 129 0.47 -1.62 6.44
N LEU A 130 0.03 -2.86 6.62
CA LEU A 130 -1.23 -3.36 6.06
C LEU A 130 -2.42 -2.46 6.41
N GLY A 131 -2.57 -2.12 7.69
CA GLY A 131 -3.66 -1.24 8.14
C GLY A 131 -3.59 0.16 7.56
N GLY A 132 -2.39 0.73 7.45
CA GLY A 132 -2.17 2.03 6.81
C GLY A 132 -2.51 1.99 5.32
N ASN A 133 -2.07 0.95 4.60
CA ASN A 133 -2.38 0.76 3.18
C ASN A 133 -3.87 0.59 2.91
N LEU A 134 -4.59 -0.10 3.80
CA LEU A 134 -6.05 -0.22 3.71
C LEU A 134 -6.74 1.09 4.08
N ALA A 135 -6.32 1.76 5.16
CA ALA A 135 -6.91 3.00 5.62
C ALA A 135 -6.83 4.12 4.56
N THR A 136 -5.76 4.15 3.76
CA THR A 136 -5.58 5.12 2.67
C THR A 136 -6.04 4.60 1.30
N ASN A 137 -6.52 3.36 1.23
CA ASN A 137 -6.78 2.66 -0.03
C ASN A 137 -5.58 2.76 -0.99
N ALA A 138 -4.41 2.37 -0.51
CA ALA A 138 -3.17 2.54 -1.23
C ALA A 138 -3.19 1.85 -2.59
N GLY A 139 -2.70 2.54 -3.59
CA GLY A 139 -2.37 2.00 -4.90
C GLY A 139 -0.87 1.77 -5.01
N GLY A 140 -0.45 0.94 -5.96
CA GLY A 140 0.94 0.69 -6.27
C GLY A 140 1.14 0.53 -7.76
N ILE A 141 2.33 0.11 -8.19
CA ILE A 141 2.67 0.00 -9.62
C ILE A 141 1.83 -1.04 -10.38
N ALA A 142 1.29 -2.04 -9.68
CA ALA A 142 0.53 -3.14 -10.30
C ALA A 142 -1.00 -2.94 -10.28
N VAL A 143 -1.47 -1.70 -10.05
CA VAL A 143 -2.91 -1.37 -9.96
C VAL A 143 -3.66 -1.72 -11.24
N LEU A 144 -3.03 -1.58 -12.41
CA LEU A 144 -3.67 -1.89 -13.70
C LEU A 144 -4.18 -3.33 -13.77
N ARG A 145 -3.46 -4.27 -13.15
CA ARG A 145 -3.79 -5.70 -13.17
C ARG A 145 -4.56 -6.15 -11.93
N TYR A 146 -4.17 -5.67 -10.75
CA TYR A 146 -4.62 -6.25 -9.49
C TYR A 146 -5.51 -5.32 -8.67
N GLY A 147 -5.66 -4.06 -9.10
CA GLY A 147 -6.42 -3.06 -8.37
C GLY A 147 -5.65 -2.47 -7.18
N THR A 148 -6.36 -1.67 -6.40
CA THR A 148 -5.86 -1.01 -5.19
C THR A 148 -5.95 -1.92 -3.96
N ALA A 149 -5.56 -1.46 -2.79
CA ALA A 149 -5.73 -2.18 -1.52
C ALA A 149 -7.18 -2.61 -1.28
N ARG A 150 -8.16 -1.81 -1.73
CA ARG A 150 -9.60 -2.12 -1.70
C ARG A 150 -9.94 -3.39 -2.46
N ASP A 151 -9.37 -3.57 -3.64
CA ASP A 151 -9.62 -4.73 -4.51
C ASP A 151 -8.94 -5.98 -3.97
N LEU A 152 -7.87 -5.81 -3.20
CA LEU A 152 -7.05 -6.89 -2.66
C LEU A 152 -7.54 -7.42 -1.30
N VAL A 153 -8.42 -6.72 -0.59
CA VAL A 153 -8.90 -7.13 0.73
C VAL A 153 -10.19 -7.97 0.64
N LEU A 154 -10.26 -9.06 1.41
CA LEU A 154 -11.44 -9.93 1.52
C LEU A 154 -12.21 -9.70 2.83
N GLY A 155 -11.51 -9.36 3.90
CA GLY A 155 -12.11 -9.12 5.20
C GLY A 155 -11.24 -8.24 6.06
N ILE A 156 -11.83 -7.53 7.00
CA ILE A 156 -11.10 -6.72 7.98
C ILE A 156 -11.64 -6.95 9.39
N GLU A 157 -10.79 -6.71 10.36
CA GLU A 157 -11.13 -6.54 11.76
C GLU A 157 -10.88 -5.08 12.12
N ALA A 158 -11.83 -4.43 12.77
CA ALA A 158 -11.71 -3.04 13.18
C ALA A 158 -12.28 -2.81 14.57
N VAL A 159 -11.71 -1.85 15.28
CA VAL A 159 -12.23 -1.33 16.54
C VAL A 159 -12.92 -0.01 16.28
N LEU A 160 -14.18 0.07 16.67
CA LEU A 160 -15.01 1.28 16.54
C LEU A 160 -14.59 2.34 17.56
N PRO A 161 -14.99 3.62 17.38
CA PRO A 161 -14.64 4.69 18.29
C PRO A 161 -15.04 4.44 19.75
N ASP A 162 -16.12 3.72 19.99
CA ASP A 162 -16.61 3.35 21.32
C ASP A 162 -15.97 2.09 21.93
N GLY A 163 -14.96 1.53 21.26
CA GLY A 163 -14.24 0.34 21.70
C GLY A 163 -14.86 -0.99 21.30
N ARG A 164 -16.02 -1.02 20.62
CA ARG A 164 -16.58 -2.27 20.11
C ARG A 164 -15.70 -2.82 18.97
N ILE A 165 -15.52 -4.14 18.97
CA ILE A 165 -14.77 -4.84 17.94
C ILE A 165 -15.74 -5.32 16.86
N TRP A 166 -15.52 -4.93 15.63
CA TRP A 166 -16.16 -5.52 14.47
C TRP A 166 -15.21 -6.54 13.82
N ASN A 167 -15.57 -7.82 13.92
CA ASN A 167 -14.80 -8.89 13.29
C ASN A 167 -15.47 -9.30 11.97
N GLY A 168 -14.93 -8.79 10.88
CA GLY A 168 -15.29 -9.13 9.51
C GLY A 168 -14.17 -9.90 8.79
N LEU A 169 -13.30 -10.62 9.50
CA LEU A 169 -12.23 -11.45 8.93
C LEU A 169 -12.82 -12.66 8.21
N ARG A 170 -13.24 -12.47 6.97
CA ARG A 170 -13.75 -13.52 6.09
C ARG A 170 -12.77 -13.71 4.93
N ALA A 171 -12.50 -14.98 4.58
CA ALA A 171 -11.61 -15.36 3.48
C ALA A 171 -12.39 -15.78 2.22
N LEU A 172 -13.67 -15.42 2.13
CA LEU A 172 -14.55 -15.78 1.02
C LEU A 172 -14.33 -14.83 -0.17
N ARG A 173 -14.01 -15.38 -1.35
CA ARG A 173 -13.94 -14.61 -2.60
C ARG A 173 -15.34 -14.19 -3.10
N LYS A 174 -16.33 -15.05 -2.90
CA LYS A 174 -17.73 -14.75 -3.16
C LYS A 174 -18.44 -14.61 -1.81
N ASP A 175 -18.67 -13.39 -1.39
CA ASP A 175 -19.44 -13.03 -0.20
C ASP A 175 -20.43 -11.91 -0.58
N ASN A 176 -21.61 -12.31 -0.98
CA ASN A 176 -22.70 -11.42 -1.43
C ASN A 176 -23.83 -11.33 -0.40
N THR A 177 -23.54 -11.61 0.86
CA THR A 177 -24.51 -11.58 1.96
C THR A 177 -24.49 -10.23 2.68
N GLY A 178 -25.55 -9.45 2.53
CA GLY A 178 -25.72 -8.16 3.20
C GLY A 178 -24.84 -7.03 2.62
N TYR A 179 -24.67 -5.98 3.39
CA TYR A 179 -23.80 -4.85 3.00
C TYR A 179 -22.32 -5.18 3.17
N ASP A 180 -21.50 -4.71 2.24
CA ASP A 180 -20.05 -4.85 2.31
C ASP A 180 -19.44 -3.75 3.19
N LEU A 181 -19.52 -3.92 4.50
CA LEU A 181 -19.10 -2.91 5.48
C LEU A 181 -17.59 -2.67 5.50
N ARG A 182 -16.76 -3.65 5.03
CA ARG A 182 -15.29 -3.46 4.97
C ARG A 182 -14.93 -2.24 4.12
N HIS A 183 -15.68 -1.98 3.06
CA HIS A 183 -15.42 -0.85 2.16
C HIS A 183 -15.73 0.53 2.75
N LEU A 184 -16.40 0.62 3.90
CA LEU A 184 -16.51 1.84 4.68
C LEU A 184 -15.19 2.22 5.35
N PHE A 185 -14.47 1.21 5.88
CA PHE A 185 -13.20 1.42 6.58
C PHE A 185 -12.02 1.60 5.63
N VAL A 186 -12.04 0.92 4.47
CA VAL A 186 -10.99 1.08 3.45
C VAL A 186 -11.09 2.49 2.84
N GLY A 187 -10.04 3.28 2.98
CA GLY A 187 -10.00 4.68 2.56
C GLY A 187 -10.61 5.66 3.56
N SER A 188 -10.95 5.22 4.77
CA SER A 188 -11.50 6.09 5.83
C SER A 188 -10.44 6.83 6.65
N GLU A 189 -9.16 6.48 6.48
CA GLU A 189 -8.01 7.06 7.18
C GLU A 189 -8.15 7.10 8.72
N GLY A 190 -8.77 6.05 9.29
CA GLY A 190 -8.98 5.93 10.72
C GLY A 190 -10.17 6.73 11.29
N THR A 191 -10.92 7.47 10.47
CA THR A 191 -12.03 8.32 10.92
C THR A 191 -13.27 7.54 11.37
N LEU A 192 -13.44 6.29 10.91
CA LEU A 192 -14.56 5.41 11.29
C LEU A 192 -14.18 4.34 12.31
N GLY A 193 -12.89 4.18 12.58
CA GLY A 193 -12.35 3.18 13.50
C GLY A 193 -10.95 2.76 13.13
N VAL A 194 -10.34 1.94 13.98
CA VAL A 194 -8.96 1.45 13.86
C VAL A 194 -8.97 0.06 13.25
N ILE A 195 -8.40 -0.11 12.05
CA ILE A 195 -8.20 -1.45 11.46
C ILE A 195 -7.11 -2.16 12.28
N THR A 196 -7.41 -3.36 12.77
CA THR A 196 -6.51 -4.17 13.60
C THR A 196 -6.01 -5.43 12.91
N GLY A 197 -6.70 -5.88 11.87
CA GLY A 197 -6.30 -7.02 11.06
C GLY A 197 -7.04 -7.08 9.74
N ALA A 198 -6.51 -7.84 8.79
CA ALA A 198 -7.16 -8.06 7.51
C ALA A 198 -6.83 -9.41 6.90
N VAL A 199 -7.74 -9.87 6.03
CA VAL A 199 -7.54 -10.97 5.09
C VAL A 199 -7.34 -10.38 3.71
N VAL A 200 -6.21 -10.68 3.07
CA VAL A 200 -5.88 -10.21 1.73
C VAL A 200 -5.79 -11.35 0.74
N LYS A 201 -6.06 -11.04 -0.54
CA LYS A 201 -5.92 -11.96 -1.67
C LYS A 201 -4.45 -12.18 -1.99
N LEU A 202 -4.08 -13.43 -2.16
CA LEU A 202 -2.84 -13.82 -2.79
C LEU A 202 -3.10 -14.28 -4.23
N TYR A 203 -2.04 -14.33 -4.99
CA TYR A 203 -2.02 -14.78 -6.38
C TYR A 203 -0.88 -15.79 -6.58
N GLU A 204 -0.96 -16.56 -7.67
CA GLU A 204 0.17 -17.36 -8.11
C GLU A 204 1.36 -16.43 -8.41
N ARG A 205 2.55 -16.88 -8.04
CA ARG A 205 3.78 -16.12 -8.31
C ARG A 205 4.02 -16.05 -9.81
N PRO A 206 4.24 -14.85 -10.39
CA PRO A 206 4.64 -14.74 -11.78
C PRO A 206 5.97 -15.47 -12.03
N ALA A 207 5.98 -16.37 -12.99
CA ALA A 207 7.18 -17.11 -13.42
C ALA A 207 7.94 -16.37 -14.51
N ALA A 208 7.25 -15.51 -15.29
CA ALA A 208 7.86 -14.71 -16.36
C ALA A 208 7.51 -13.23 -16.21
N ARG A 209 8.46 -12.38 -16.57
CA ARG A 209 8.30 -10.93 -16.67
C ARG A 209 9.02 -10.42 -17.91
N ALA A 210 8.46 -9.40 -18.53
CA ALA A 210 9.10 -8.60 -19.58
C ALA A 210 8.92 -7.13 -19.24
N THR A 211 10.00 -6.37 -19.28
CA THR A 211 9.99 -4.95 -18.92
C THR A 211 10.59 -4.15 -20.08
N ALA A 212 9.97 -3.03 -20.42
CA ALA A 212 10.48 -2.08 -21.39
C ALA A 212 10.41 -0.65 -20.84
N TRP A 213 11.41 0.14 -21.21
CA TRP A 213 11.37 1.60 -21.07
C TRP A 213 11.07 2.21 -22.43
N VAL A 214 10.08 3.09 -22.48
CA VAL A 214 9.57 3.66 -23.73
C VAL A 214 9.70 5.18 -23.70
N GLY A 215 10.23 5.76 -24.77
CA GLY A 215 10.24 7.21 -25.00
C GLY A 215 9.12 7.60 -25.99
N ALA A 216 8.42 8.71 -25.72
CA ALA A 216 7.36 9.20 -26.57
C ALA A 216 7.43 10.70 -26.84
N TYR A 217 6.86 11.14 -27.95
CA TYR A 217 6.82 12.54 -28.36
C TYR A 217 5.80 13.38 -27.58
N GLY A 218 4.87 12.73 -26.85
CA GLY A 218 3.86 13.39 -26.03
C GLY A 218 2.95 12.40 -25.32
N LEU A 219 2.13 12.93 -24.40
CA LEU A 219 1.23 12.15 -23.56
C LEU A 219 0.21 11.34 -24.40
N ASP A 220 -0.32 11.94 -25.47
CA ASP A 220 -1.30 11.26 -26.33
C ASP A 220 -0.76 9.96 -26.93
N HIS A 221 0.55 9.92 -27.26
CA HIS A 221 1.21 8.71 -27.74
C HIS A 221 1.28 7.63 -26.67
N LEU A 222 1.54 8.01 -25.40
CA LEU A 222 1.54 7.06 -24.28
C LEU A 222 0.14 6.52 -24.00
N VAL A 223 -0.90 7.36 -24.08
CA VAL A 223 -2.30 6.94 -23.91
C VAL A 223 -2.70 5.97 -25.03
N ALA A 224 -2.33 6.26 -26.27
CA ALA A 224 -2.58 5.36 -27.41
C ALA A 224 -1.82 4.03 -27.26
N LEU A 225 -0.57 4.09 -26.80
CA LEU A 225 0.22 2.89 -26.48
C LEU A 225 -0.42 2.05 -25.40
N LEU A 226 -0.87 2.65 -24.29
CA LEU A 226 -1.55 1.95 -23.21
C LEU A 226 -2.81 1.21 -23.73
N ALA A 227 -3.62 1.87 -24.56
CA ALA A 227 -4.79 1.26 -25.15
C ALA A 227 -4.42 0.04 -26.02
N ARG A 228 -3.36 0.14 -26.82
CA ARG A 228 -2.85 -0.95 -27.64
C ARG A 228 -2.32 -2.11 -26.80
N LEU A 229 -1.52 -1.82 -25.75
CA LEU A 229 -1.00 -2.83 -24.82
C LEU A 229 -2.13 -3.58 -24.12
N ARG A 230 -3.17 -2.87 -23.67
CA ARG A 230 -4.37 -3.51 -23.08
C ARG A 230 -5.04 -4.48 -24.05
N THR A 231 -5.15 -4.13 -25.31
CA THR A 231 -5.75 -5.00 -26.33
C THR A 231 -4.87 -6.20 -26.64
N ALA A 232 -3.56 -5.99 -26.81
CA ALA A 232 -2.64 -7.04 -27.23
C ALA A 232 -2.24 -7.98 -26.08
N CYS A 233 -2.04 -7.44 -24.88
CA CYS A 233 -1.49 -8.18 -23.73
C CYS A 233 -2.54 -8.60 -22.70
N GLY A 234 -3.71 -7.94 -22.69
CA GLY A 234 -4.79 -8.24 -21.72
C GLY A 234 -4.31 -8.17 -20.28
N GLU A 235 -4.70 -9.15 -19.49
CA GLU A 235 -4.35 -9.27 -18.06
C GLU A 235 -2.85 -9.48 -17.78
N ARG A 236 -2.01 -9.65 -18.82
CA ARG A 236 -0.56 -9.72 -18.66
C ARG A 236 0.08 -8.36 -18.42
N LEU A 237 -0.61 -7.26 -18.78
CA LEU A 237 -0.11 -5.91 -18.50
C LEU A 237 -0.18 -5.62 -16.99
N ALA A 238 0.95 -5.75 -16.32
CA ALA A 238 1.05 -5.60 -14.87
C ALA A 238 1.24 -4.14 -14.45
N ALA A 239 2.10 -3.39 -15.17
CA ALA A 239 2.40 -2.00 -14.85
C ALA A 239 2.55 -1.15 -16.12
N PHE A 240 2.16 0.12 -16.01
CA PHE A 240 2.39 1.17 -16.98
C PHE A 240 2.55 2.50 -16.23
N GLU A 241 3.79 2.92 -16.03
CA GLU A 241 4.14 4.11 -15.24
C GLU A 241 4.69 5.20 -16.13
N MET A 242 4.06 6.38 -16.12
CA MET A 242 4.48 7.54 -16.93
C MET A 242 5.37 8.47 -16.13
N MET A 243 6.38 9.02 -16.81
CA MET A 243 7.29 10.03 -16.27
C MET A 243 7.51 11.14 -17.30
N SER A 244 7.51 12.40 -16.87
CA SER A 244 7.91 13.50 -17.73
C SER A 244 9.44 13.50 -17.94
N HIS A 245 9.89 14.11 -19.02
CA HIS A 245 11.33 14.26 -19.27
C HIS A 245 12.03 15.03 -18.14
N GLU A 246 11.40 16.10 -17.66
CA GLU A 246 11.93 16.94 -16.57
C GLU A 246 12.09 16.14 -15.26
N SER A 247 11.15 15.24 -14.96
CA SER A 247 11.27 14.35 -13.79
C SER A 247 12.45 13.39 -13.94
N LEU A 248 12.67 12.84 -15.13
CA LEU A 248 13.83 12.00 -15.41
C LEU A 248 15.15 12.79 -15.30
N GLU A 249 15.22 13.99 -15.86
CA GLU A 249 16.41 14.88 -15.74
C GLU A 249 16.73 15.20 -14.28
N LEU A 250 15.71 15.50 -13.45
CA LEU A 250 15.90 15.75 -12.02
C LEU A 250 16.49 14.53 -11.31
N VAL A 251 16.00 13.34 -11.59
CA VAL A 251 16.53 12.09 -11.00
C VAL A 251 17.96 11.86 -11.43
N LEU A 252 18.29 12.03 -12.73
CA LEU A 252 19.64 11.84 -13.25
C LEU A 252 20.63 12.87 -12.68
N ALA A 253 20.18 14.12 -12.48
CA ALA A 253 21.02 15.18 -11.93
C ALA A 253 21.35 14.99 -10.43
N HIS A 254 20.41 14.40 -9.66
CA HIS A 254 20.55 14.31 -8.21
C HIS A 254 20.91 12.90 -7.70
N THR A 255 21.01 11.90 -8.58
CA THR A 255 21.37 10.54 -8.20
C THR A 255 22.65 10.10 -8.94
N PRO A 256 23.81 10.14 -8.27
CA PRO A 256 25.08 9.76 -8.89
C PRO A 256 25.08 8.32 -9.41
N GLY A 257 25.68 8.10 -10.57
CA GLY A 257 25.84 6.77 -11.18
C GLY A 257 24.65 6.28 -12.01
N LEU A 258 23.54 7.00 -12.06
CA LEU A 258 22.46 6.66 -12.97
C LEU A 258 22.80 7.08 -14.41
N ARG A 259 22.25 6.33 -15.36
CA ARG A 259 22.33 6.61 -16.80
C ARG A 259 20.94 6.77 -17.38
N ALA A 260 20.81 7.63 -18.39
CA ALA A 260 19.57 7.73 -19.15
C ALA A 260 19.24 6.38 -19.78
N PRO A 261 17.99 5.89 -19.65
CA PRO A 261 17.59 4.58 -20.19
C PRO A 261 17.53 4.55 -21.71
N LEU A 262 17.33 5.70 -22.36
CA LEU A 262 17.30 5.87 -23.82
C LEU A 262 18.22 7.01 -24.23
N GLU A 263 18.71 6.93 -25.48
CA GLU A 263 19.40 8.03 -26.12
C GLU A 263 18.40 9.09 -26.65
N GLY A 264 18.86 10.34 -26.71
CA GLY A 264 18.06 11.45 -27.22
C GLY A 264 17.05 12.01 -26.20
N ARG A 265 16.30 13.02 -26.65
CA ARG A 265 15.28 13.70 -25.83
C ARG A 265 13.87 13.25 -26.25
N HIS A 266 13.11 12.76 -25.29
CA HIS A 266 11.71 12.40 -25.46
C HIS A 266 10.86 13.30 -24.54
N ALA A 267 9.67 13.71 -25.00
CA ALA A 267 8.80 14.58 -24.20
C ALA A 267 8.31 13.90 -22.91
N CYS A 268 8.10 12.60 -22.97
CA CYS A 268 7.71 11.78 -21.83
C CYS A 268 8.19 10.34 -22.01
N HIS A 269 8.18 9.60 -20.92
CA HIS A 269 8.62 8.22 -20.83
C HIS A 269 7.55 7.34 -20.18
N ALA A 270 7.58 6.03 -20.46
CA ALA A 270 6.81 5.05 -19.73
C ALA A 270 7.65 3.81 -19.39
N LEU A 271 7.49 3.31 -18.17
CA LEU A 271 7.91 1.97 -17.78
C LEU A 271 6.72 1.04 -18.00
N VAL A 272 6.93 -0.03 -18.76
CA VAL A 272 5.92 -1.04 -19.07
C VAL A 272 6.39 -2.38 -18.54
N GLU A 273 5.53 -3.07 -17.78
CA GLU A 273 5.81 -4.43 -17.31
C GLU A 273 4.67 -5.38 -17.72
N LEU A 274 5.05 -6.48 -18.35
CA LEU A 274 4.20 -7.66 -18.51
C LEU A 274 4.63 -8.73 -17.51
N ALA A 275 3.67 -9.47 -16.96
CA ALA A 275 3.92 -10.58 -16.07
C ALA A 275 2.91 -11.71 -16.30
N ASP A 276 3.37 -12.97 -16.19
CA ASP A 276 2.50 -14.15 -16.28
C ASP A 276 3.03 -15.29 -15.40
N THR A 277 2.14 -16.22 -15.05
CA THR A 277 2.48 -17.45 -14.31
C THR A 277 3.23 -18.48 -15.18
N HIS A 278 3.22 -18.29 -16.49
CA HIS A 278 3.95 -19.11 -17.46
C HIS A 278 4.66 -18.20 -18.46
N ASP A 279 5.80 -18.67 -18.99
CA ASP A 279 6.47 -17.95 -20.06
C ASP A 279 5.89 -18.35 -21.42
N PHE A 280 4.99 -17.51 -21.92
CA PHE A 280 4.42 -17.61 -23.28
C PHE A 280 5.08 -16.65 -24.27
N GLY A 281 6.38 -16.34 -24.07
CA GLY A 281 7.10 -15.41 -24.93
C GLY A 281 6.74 -13.95 -24.68
N LEU A 282 6.63 -13.55 -23.40
CA LEU A 282 6.27 -12.18 -23.02
C LEU A 282 7.18 -11.11 -23.61
N GLY A 283 8.48 -11.39 -23.74
CA GLY A 283 9.45 -10.48 -24.36
C GLY A 283 9.09 -10.21 -25.83
N ALA A 284 8.85 -11.26 -26.61
CA ALA A 284 8.47 -11.14 -28.01
C ALA A 284 7.11 -10.46 -28.19
N LEU A 285 6.14 -10.73 -27.30
CA LEU A 285 4.84 -10.07 -27.30
C LEU A 285 4.99 -8.56 -27.03
N LEU A 286 5.79 -8.18 -26.05
CA LEU A 286 6.05 -6.79 -25.70
C LEU A 286 6.75 -6.07 -26.86
N GLU A 287 7.84 -6.65 -27.38
CA GLU A 287 8.61 -6.12 -28.50
C GLU A 287 7.75 -5.93 -29.76
N SER A 288 6.98 -6.93 -30.17
CA SER A 288 6.10 -6.84 -31.34
C SER A 288 5.02 -5.77 -31.16
N THR A 289 4.46 -5.64 -29.95
CA THR A 289 3.43 -4.62 -29.67
C THR A 289 4.03 -3.21 -29.70
N LEU A 290 5.24 -3.02 -29.19
CA LEU A 290 5.97 -1.77 -29.21
C LEU A 290 6.44 -1.41 -30.63
N GLY A 291 6.95 -2.38 -31.41
CA GLY A 291 7.44 -2.18 -32.78
C GLY A 291 6.36 -1.73 -33.77
N LEU A 292 5.09 -1.99 -33.49
CA LEU A 292 3.95 -1.45 -34.24
C LEU A 292 3.59 0.00 -33.88
N SER A 293 4.29 0.59 -32.95
CA SER A 293 4.12 1.95 -32.45
C SER A 293 5.24 2.84 -32.99
N LEU A 294 4.95 4.08 -33.37
CA LEU A 294 5.96 5.11 -33.73
C LEU A 294 6.69 5.61 -32.46
N ILE A 295 7.28 4.70 -31.69
CA ILE A 295 7.84 4.93 -30.37
C ILE A 295 9.25 4.34 -30.35
N HIS A 296 10.22 5.08 -29.82
CA HIS A 296 11.57 4.57 -29.59
C HIS A 296 11.57 3.66 -28.33
N ILE A 297 12.16 2.50 -28.46
CA ILE A 297 12.31 1.48 -27.39
C ILE A 297 13.72 1.56 -26.84
#